data_7514d2d7fb10e72d59e44b2c75f7e75c
#
_entry.id   7514d2d7fb10e72d59e44b2c75f7e75c
#
_cell.length_a   1.000
_cell.length_b   1.000
_cell.length_c   1.000
_cell.angle_alpha   90.00
_cell.angle_beta   90.00
_cell.angle_gamma   90.00
#
_symmetry.space_group_name_H-M   'P 1'
#
loop_
_entity.id
_entity.type
_entity.pdbx_description
1 polymer ?
#
loop_
_entity_poly.entity_id
_entity_poly.type
_entity_poly.pdbx_seq_one_letter_code
_entity_poly.pdbx_strand_id
1 'polypeptide(L)'
;MNLSLLWRVLIWGWLASEIAIGLATRTKRSSGKVRDRGTLAILWIVIFASITACEWIADRSTPNMFGGARWLRSLGDALMIVGLAVRWTAILTLGKSFSSNVAIQESQTIQRAGLYRIVRHPSYLGMLIIFLAIGVHSRNWLALAVVLVPTTAALLYRIHVEEIELHDAFGAEYAEYSQSTKRLIPGIY
;
A
#
# COMPACT_ATOMS: atom_id res chain seq x y z
N MET A 1 -13.05 -21.61 -8.58
CA MET A 1 -13.78 -20.30 -8.58
C MET A 1 -13.46 -19.56 -9.87
N ASN A 2 -14.45 -19.33 -10.77
CA ASN A 2 -14.18 -18.56 -11.99
C ASN A 2 -14.07 -17.08 -11.63
N LEU A 3 -12.83 -16.57 -11.60
CA LEU A 3 -12.56 -15.14 -11.45
C LEU A 3 -13.05 -14.40 -12.70
N SER A 4 -13.69 -13.23 -12.52
CA SER A 4 -14.07 -12.39 -13.65
C SER A 4 -12.82 -11.99 -14.45
N LEU A 5 -12.95 -11.77 -15.75
CA LEU A 5 -11.84 -11.28 -16.57
C LEU A 5 -11.30 -9.95 -16.02
N LEU A 6 -12.20 -9.07 -15.60
CA LEU A 6 -11.86 -7.78 -15.01
C LEU A 6 -10.96 -7.96 -13.78
N TRP A 7 -11.33 -8.82 -12.83
CA TRP A 7 -10.52 -9.06 -11.63
C TRP A 7 -9.12 -9.56 -11.95
N ARG A 8 -9.01 -10.50 -12.90
CA ARG A 8 -7.69 -10.99 -13.34
C ARG A 8 -6.83 -9.88 -13.93
N VAL A 9 -7.42 -9.04 -14.78
CA VAL A 9 -6.71 -7.88 -15.36
C VAL A 9 -6.25 -6.91 -14.28
N LEU A 10 -7.10 -6.62 -13.29
CA LEU A 10 -6.77 -5.70 -12.19
C LEU A 10 -5.64 -6.25 -11.31
N ILE A 11 -5.71 -7.53 -10.91
CA ILE A 11 -4.66 -8.16 -10.06
C ILE A 11 -3.33 -8.24 -10.80
N TRP A 12 -3.32 -8.73 -12.04
CA TRP A 12 -2.07 -8.84 -12.82
C TRP A 12 -1.51 -7.48 -13.19
N GLY A 13 -2.38 -6.52 -13.50
CA GLY A 13 -2.00 -5.13 -13.75
C GLY A 13 -1.37 -4.49 -12.51
N TRP A 14 -1.95 -4.70 -11.33
CA TRP A 14 -1.35 -4.26 -10.07
C TRP A 14 0.03 -4.90 -9.84
N LEU A 15 0.15 -6.22 -9.91
CA LEU A 15 1.44 -6.91 -9.70
C LEU A 15 2.52 -6.43 -10.70
N ALA A 16 2.16 -6.32 -11.97
CA ALA A 16 3.08 -5.79 -12.99
C ALA A 16 3.51 -4.36 -12.67
N SER A 17 2.57 -3.52 -12.21
CA SER A 17 2.87 -2.15 -11.81
C SER A 17 3.81 -2.07 -10.61
N GLU A 18 3.63 -2.91 -9.59
CA GLU A 18 4.51 -2.94 -8.42
C GLU A 18 5.95 -3.37 -8.79
N ILE A 19 6.08 -4.36 -9.70
CA ILE A 19 7.38 -4.77 -10.23
C ILE A 19 8.04 -3.59 -10.97
N ALA A 20 7.29 -2.93 -11.87
CA ALA A 20 7.79 -1.79 -12.63
C ALA A 20 8.21 -0.63 -11.72
N ILE A 21 7.40 -0.29 -10.70
CA ILE A 21 7.72 0.72 -9.70
C ILE A 21 9.00 0.32 -8.93
N GLY A 22 9.08 -0.92 -8.46
CA GLY A 22 10.24 -1.42 -7.72
C GLY A 22 11.55 -1.34 -8.53
N LEU A 23 11.49 -1.66 -9.82
CA LEU A 23 12.65 -1.57 -10.71
C LEU A 23 13.02 -0.13 -11.05
N ALA A 24 12.01 0.73 -11.30
CA ALA A 24 12.23 2.11 -11.74
C ALA A 24 12.65 3.06 -10.61
N THR A 25 12.20 2.78 -9.35
CA THR A 25 12.31 3.74 -8.25
C THR A 25 13.23 3.29 -7.11
N ARG A 26 13.94 2.17 -7.27
CA ARG A 26 14.88 1.68 -6.27
C ARG A 26 16.14 2.55 -6.21
N THR A 27 16.28 3.31 -5.15
CA THR A 27 17.47 4.13 -4.92
C THR A 27 18.67 3.23 -4.65
N LYS A 28 19.78 3.44 -5.38
CA LYS A 28 21.04 2.75 -5.15
C LYS A 28 21.73 3.32 -3.91
N ARG A 29 22.48 2.49 -3.18
CA ARG A 29 23.27 2.90 -2.00
C ARG A 29 24.26 4.04 -2.28
N SER A 30 24.69 4.20 -3.53
CA SER A 30 25.63 5.25 -3.97
C SER A 30 24.98 6.62 -4.16
N SER A 31 23.65 6.72 -4.17
CA SER A 31 22.93 7.97 -4.49
C SER A 31 22.06 8.50 -3.33
N GLY A 32 22.25 7.94 -2.11
CA GLY A 32 21.51 8.38 -0.92
C GLY A 32 21.74 7.46 0.28
N LYS A 33 21.38 7.92 1.49
CA LYS A 33 21.42 7.09 2.70
C LYS A 33 20.22 6.14 2.67
N VAL A 34 20.47 4.86 2.33
CA VAL A 34 19.46 3.80 2.39
C VAL A 34 19.44 3.25 3.82
N ARG A 35 18.36 3.49 4.56
CA ARG A 35 18.14 2.98 5.94
C ARG A 35 16.92 2.07 6.04
N ASP A 36 16.61 1.33 4.99
CA ASP A 36 15.40 0.50 4.88
C ASP A 36 15.30 -0.61 5.95
N ARG A 37 16.39 -0.96 6.62
CA ARG A 37 16.43 -2.03 7.67
C ARG A 37 15.73 -3.33 7.26
N GLY A 38 15.63 -3.61 5.96
CA GLY A 38 14.95 -4.78 5.43
C GLY A 38 13.42 -4.71 5.43
N THR A 39 12.83 -3.55 5.74
CA THR A 39 11.37 -3.39 5.82
C THR A 39 10.66 -3.66 4.50
N LEU A 40 11.32 -3.38 3.37
CA LEU A 40 10.79 -3.71 2.04
C LEU A 40 10.66 -5.23 1.84
N ALA A 41 11.68 -5.99 2.23
CA ALA A 41 11.63 -7.46 2.12
C ALA A 41 10.57 -8.06 3.04
N ILE A 42 10.50 -7.60 4.29
CA ILE A 42 9.46 -8.01 5.24
C ILE A 42 8.07 -7.71 4.67
N LEU A 43 7.85 -6.50 4.15
CA LEU A 43 6.57 -6.11 3.57
C LEU A 43 6.17 -7.06 2.42
N TRP A 44 7.08 -7.34 1.48
CA TRP A 44 6.78 -8.25 0.37
C TRP A 44 6.52 -9.69 0.81
N ILE A 45 7.29 -10.22 1.78
CA ILE A 45 7.06 -11.55 2.34
C ILE A 45 5.66 -11.61 2.96
N VAL A 46 5.29 -10.63 3.77
CA VAL A 46 3.97 -10.57 4.41
C VAL A 46 2.85 -10.46 3.37
N ILE A 47 3.02 -9.61 2.35
CA ILE A 47 2.04 -9.46 1.26
C ILE A 47 1.81 -10.80 0.55
N PHE A 48 2.89 -11.46 0.07
CA PHE A 48 2.77 -12.72 -0.64
C PHE A 48 2.16 -13.82 0.22
N ALA A 49 2.62 -13.96 1.47
CA ALA A 49 2.08 -14.95 2.39
C ALA A 49 0.59 -14.71 2.68
N SER A 50 0.19 -13.45 2.93
CA SER A 50 -1.19 -13.09 3.25
C SER A 50 -2.13 -13.27 2.05
N ILE A 51 -1.71 -12.90 0.84
CA ILE A 51 -2.52 -13.10 -0.37
C ILE A 51 -2.66 -14.59 -0.65
N THR A 52 -1.57 -15.36 -0.58
CA THR A 52 -1.62 -16.82 -0.80
C THR A 52 -2.54 -17.49 0.21
N ALA A 53 -2.46 -17.12 1.49
CA ALA A 53 -3.35 -17.64 2.52
C ALA A 53 -4.81 -17.23 2.30
N CYS A 54 -5.06 -15.99 1.88
CA CYS A 54 -6.40 -15.50 1.53
C CYS A 54 -7.02 -16.32 0.39
N GLU A 55 -6.29 -16.52 -0.70
CA GLU A 55 -6.74 -17.33 -1.85
C GLU A 55 -6.97 -18.80 -1.44
N TRP A 56 -6.07 -19.38 -0.65
CA TRP A 56 -6.19 -20.74 -0.14
C TRP A 56 -7.47 -20.93 0.71
N ILE A 57 -7.78 -19.96 1.59
CA ILE A 57 -9.01 -19.98 2.40
C ILE A 57 -10.23 -19.79 1.50
N ALA A 58 -10.20 -18.84 0.57
CA ALA A 58 -11.31 -18.55 -0.34
C ALA A 58 -11.66 -19.73 -1.26
N ASP A 59 -10.67 -20.53 -1.63
CA ASP A 59 -10.87 -21.72 -2.49
C ASP A 59 -11.46 -22.91 -1.71
N ARG A 60 -11.12 -23.05 -0.41
CA ARG A 60 -11.52 -24.19 0.41
C ARG A 60 -12.73 -23.94 1.31
N SER A 61 -13.11 -22.68 1.50
CA SER A 61 -14.21 -22.29 2.37
C SER A 61 -15.41 -21.80 1.57
N THR A 62 -16.60 -22.06 2.09
CA THR A 62 -17.82 -21.42 1.53
C THR A 62 -17.78 -19.91 1.80
N PRO A 63 -18.19 -19.09 0.82
CA PRO A 63 -18.36 -17.66 1.04
C PRO A 63 -19.35 -17.39 2.18
N ASN A 64 -18.94 -16.66 3.22
CA ASN A 64 -19.73 -16.42 4.43
C ASN A 64 -19.98 -14.95 4.74
N MET A 65 -19.32 -14.03 4.03
CA MET A 65 -19.52 -12.60 4.19
C MET A 65 -20.88 -12.20 3.60
N PHE A 66 -21.75 -11.66 4.43
CA PHE A 66 -23.13 -11.30 4.06
C PHE A 66 -23.85 -12.40 3.26
N GLY A 67 -23.79 -13.65 3.74
CA GLY A 67 -24.38 -14.80 3.05
C GLY A 67 -23.74 -15.13 1.69
N GLY A 68 -22.50 -14.71 1.46
CA GLY A 68 -21.79 -14.90 0.19
C GLY A 68 -22.32 -14.03 -0.95
N ALA A 69 -22.87 -12.86 -0.62
CA ALA A 69 -23.48 -11.93 -1.57
C ALA A 69 -22.59 -11.64 -2.79
N ARG A 70 -23.17 -11.77 -3.99
CA ARG A 70 -22.40 -11.61 -5.24
C ARG A 70 -21.93 -10.19 -5.52
N TRP A 71 -22.66 -9.19 -5.04
CA TRP A 71 -22.28 -7.77 -5.17
C TRP A 71 -20.95 -7.42 -4.53
N LEU A 72 -20.46 -8.23 -3.56
CA LEU A 72 -19.14 -8.04 -2.94
C LEU A 72 -17.99 -8.16 -3.95
N ARG A 73 -18.15 -8.95 -5.02
CA ARG A 73 -17.16 -8.99 -6.10
C ARG A 73 -17.05 -7.65 -6.81
N SER A 74 -18.19 -7.08 -7.20
CA SER A 74 -18.21 -5.75 -7.85
C SER A 74 -17.69 -4.65 -6.92
N LEU A 75 -17.97 -4.76 -5.61
CA LEU A 75 -17.38 -3.86 -4.63
C LEU A 75 -15.86 -4.05 -4.54
N GLY A 76 -15.36 -5.29 -4.56
CA GLY A 76 -13.94 -5.59 -4.62
C GLY A 76 -13.28 -5.02 -5.87
N ASP A 77 -13.90 -5.18 -7.04
CA ASP A 77 -13.43 -4.60 -8.30
C ASP A 77 -13.34 -3.06 -8.20
N ALA A 78 -14.37 -2.41 -7.67
CA ALA A 78 -14.42 -0.96 -7.48
C ALA A 78 -13.33 -0.47 -6.49
N LEU A 79 -13.19 -1.15 -5.34
CA LEU A 79 -12.14 -0.84 -4.37
C LEU A 79 -10.74 -1.02 -4.95
N MET A 80 -10.51 -2.03 -5.78
CA MET A 80 -9.24 -2.25 -6.46
C MET A 80 -8.90 -1.08 -7.39
N ILE A 81 -9.86 -0.61 -8.18
CA ILE A 81 -9.69 0.55 -9.07
C ILE A 81 -9.37 1.81 -8.25
N VAL A 82 -10.10 2.06 -7.17
CA VAL A 82 -9.86 3.21 -6.28
C VAL A 82 -8.47 3.13 -5.63
N GLY A 83 -8.10 1.96 -5.12
CA GLY A 83 -6.79 1.74 -4.50
C GLY A 83 -5.65 1.98 -5.49
N LEU A 84 -5.76 1.47 -6.71
CA LEU A 84 -4.81 1.72 -7.79
C LEU A 84 -4.72 3.20 -8.13
N ALA A 85 -5.86 3.89 -8.28
CA ALA A 85 -5.90 5.31 -8.59
C ALA A 85 -5.21 6.15 -7.49
N VAL A 86 -5.51 5.90 -6.21
CA VAL A 86 -4.86 6.57 -5.08
C VAL A 86 -3.35 6.32 -5.09
N ARG A 87 -2.94 5.05 -5.26
CA ARG A 87 -1.52 4.67 -5.25
C ARG A 87 -0.75 5.34 -6.39
N TRP A 88 -1.25 5.25 -7.61
CA TRP A 88 -0.60 5.85 -8.77
C TRP A 88 -0.55 7.37 -8.69
N THR A 89 -1.65 8.01 -8.29
CA THR A 89 -1.67 9.47 -8.08
C THR A 89 -0.61 9.89 -7.05
N ALA A 90 -0.48 9.16 -5.94
CA ALA A 90 0.52 9.44 -4.93
C ALA A 90 1.96 9.31 -5.49
N ILE A 91 2.24 8.22 -6.21
CA ILE A 91 3.57 7.97 -6.79
C ILE A 91 3.93 9.02 -7.84
N LEU A 92 2.99 9.34 -8.73
CA LEU A 92 3.20 10.35 -9.77
C LEU A 92 3.39 11.76 -9.19
N THR A 93 2.66 12.09 -8.11
CA THR A 93 2.83 13.37 -7.41
C THR A 93 4.22 13.50 -6.76
N LEU A 94 4.76 12.41 -6.22
CA LEU A 94 6.11 12.40 -5.64
C LEU A 94 7.20 12.39 -6.73
N GLY A 95 6.90 11.81 -7.88
CA GLY A 95 7.78 11.78 -9.04
C GLY A 95 9.17 11.21 -8.71
N LYS A 96 10.22 11.97 -9.00
CA LYS A 96 11.62 11.56 -8.76
C LYS A 96 11.96 11.37 -7.28
N SER A 97 11.23 12.00 -6.37
CA SER A 97 11.41 11.83 -4.92
C SER A 97 10.82 10.51 -4.38
N PHE A 98 10.05 9.79 -5.20
CA PHE A 98 9.53 8.48 -4.81
C PHE A 98 10.64 7.43 -4.84
N SER A 99 10.79 6.68 -3.75
CA SER A 99 11.68 5.53 -3.67
C SER A 99 10.93 4.33 -3.09
N SER A 100 11.12 3.16 -3.68
CA SER A 100 10.53 1.90 -3.19
C SER A 100 11.19 1.40 -1.90
N ASN A 101 12.41 1.82 -1.61
CA ASN A 101 13.11 1.59 -0.35
C ASN A 101 13.09 2.86 0.52
N VAL A 102 13.24 2.73 1.84
CA VAL A 102 13.39 3.88 2.73
C VAL A 102 14.74 4.53 2.48
N ALA A 103 14.74 5.59 1.67
CA ALA A 103 15.94 6.31 1.29
C ALA A 103 15.61 7.79 1.06
N ILE A 104 16.48 8.67 1.54
CA ILE A 104 16.38 10.12 1.33
C ILE A 104 17.43 10.52 0.31
N GLN A 105 16.98 11.19 -0.75
CA GLN A 105 17.84 11.71 -1.80
C GLN A 105 18.39 13.09 -1.41
N GLU A 106 19.60 13.44 -1.85
CA GLU A 106 20.28 14.70 -1.47
C GLU A 106 19.49 15.97 -1.82
N SER A 107 18.66 15.92 -2.88
CA SER A 107 17.81 17.04 -3.34
C SER A 107 16.33 16.88 -3.00
N GLN A 108 15.98 15.95 -2.10
CA GLN A 108 14.60 15.69 -1.75
C GLN A 108 14.01 16.82 -0.91
N THR A 109 12.79 17.23 -1.24
CA THR A 109 11.97 18.16 -0.46
C THR A 109 10.70 17.48 0.03
N ILE A 110 10.10 18.01 1.09
CA ILE A 110 8.83 17.49 1.60
C ILE A 110 7.73 17.82 0.61
N GLN A 111 7.08 16.78 0.05
CA GLN A 111 5.94 16.96 -0.84
C GLN A 111 4.69 17.32 -0.03
N ARG A 112 4.08 18.46 -0.40
CA ARG A 112 2.87 18.98 0.27
C ARG A 112 1.69 19.16 -0.71
N ALA A 113 1.81 18.70 -1.98
CA ALA A 113 0.78 18.86 -3.01
C ALA A 113 -0.14 17.65 -3.13
N GLY A 114 -1.32 17.83 -3.73
CA GLY A 114 -2.26 16.76 -4.02
C GLY A 114 -2.71 16.01 -2.77
N LEU A 115 -2.64 14.68 -2.79
CA LEU A 115 -3.01 13.81 -1.67
C LEU A 115 -2.13 14.01 -0.42
N TYR A 116 -0.89 14.50 -0.60
CA TYR A 116 0.04 14.80 0.50
C TYR A 116 -0.37 16.00 1.37
N ARG A 117 -1.37 16.78 0.95
CA ARG A 117 -2.00 17.81 1.80
C ARG A 117 -2.92 17.21 2.86
N ILE A 118 -3.39 15.98 2.66
CA ILE A 118 -4.40 15.34 3.50
C ILE A 118 -3.76 14.28 4.39
N VAL A 119 -2.94 13.41 3.78
CA VAL A 119 -2.22 12.34 4.48
C VAL A 119 -0.77 12.28 4.03
N ARG A 120 0.13 11.89 4.95
CA ARG A 120 1.57 11.81 4.69
C ARG A 120 1.95 10.62 3.82
N HIS A 121 1.18 9.53 3.90
CA HIS A 121 1.46 8.27 3.22
C HIS A 121 0.32 7.82 2.28
N PRO A 122 -0.07 8.64 1.28
CA PRO A 122 -1.21 8.30 0.41
C PRO A 122 -0.94 7.05 -0.45
N SER A 123 0.31 6.78 -0.78
CA SER A 123 0.71 5.57 -1.50
C SER A 123 0.40 4.29 -0.68
N TYR A 124 0.64 4.30 0.63
CA TYR A 124 0.29 3.18 1.52
C TYR A 124 -1.22 3.09 1.77
N LEU A 125 -1.93 4.21 1.79
CA LEU A 125 -3.40 4.20 1.80
C LEU A 125 -3.95 3.47 0.56
N GLY A 126 -3.39 3.74 -0.63
CA GLY A 126 -3.74 3.02 -1.85
C GLY A 126 -3.51 1.51 -1.72
N MET A 127 -2.38 1.07 -1.15
CA MET A 127 -2.10 -0.35 -0.88
C MET A 127 -3.12 -0.95 0.10
N LEU A 128 -3.45 -0.25 1.17
CA LEU A 128 -4.43 -0.72 2.16
C LEU A 128 -5.82 -0.94 1.52
N ILE A 129 -6.24 -0.02 0.63
CA ILE A 129 -7.49 -0.17 -0.12
C ILE A 129 -7.42 -1.38 -1.07
N ILE A 130 -6.27 -1.64 -1.70
CA ILE A 130 -6.06 -2.83 -2.55
C ILE A 130 -6.18 -4.13 -1.73
N PHE A 131 -5.58 -4.20 -0.54
CA PHE A 131 -5.72 -5.38 0.32
C PHE A 131 -7.14 -5.57 0.83
N LEU A 132 -7.83 -4.48 1.14
CA LEU A 132 -9.26 -4.50 1.45
C LEU A 132 -10.07 -5.04 0.26
N ALA A 133 -9.77 -4.60 -0.96
CA ALA A 133 -10.40 -5.09 -2.19
C ALA A 133 -10.24 -6.59 -2.37
N ILE A 134 -9.02 -7.12 -2.16
CA ILE A 134 -8.73 -8.56 -2.27
C ILE A 134 -9.56 -9.34 -1.24
N GLY A 135 -9.58 -8.90 0.01
CA GLY A 135 -10.34 -9.55 1.06
C GLY A 135 -11.87 -9.51 0.82
N VAL A 136 -12.41 -8.38 0.40
CA VAL A 136 -13.84 -8.23 0.08
C VAL A 136 -14.24 -9.08 -1.12
N HIS A 137 -13.41 -9.11 -2.17
CA HIS A 137 -13.66 -9.93 -3.36
C HIS A 137 -13.72 -11.43 -3.04
N SER A 138 -12.99 -11.90 -2.02
CA SER A 138 -13.03 -13.29 -1.56
C SER A 138 -14.39 -13.68 -0.97
N ARG A 139 -15.18 -12.73 -0.49
CA ARG A 139 -16.47 -12.89 0.19
C ARG A 139 -16.41 -13.77 1.44
N ASN A 140 -15.25 -13.80 2.09
CA ASN A 140 -14.99 -14.61 3.28
C ASN A 140 -14.32 -13.75 4.37
N TRP A 141 -14.90 -13.73 5.58
CA TRP A 141 -14.42 -12.91 6.68
C TRP A 141 -13.01 -13.30 7.15
N LEU A 142 -12.73 -14.61 7.18
CA LEU A 142 -11.40 -15.08 7.58
C LEU A 142 -10.35 -14.70 6.54
N ALA A 143 -10.67 -14.87 5.25
CA ALA A 143 -9.78 -14.47 4.17
C ALA A 143 -9.49 -12.95 4.18
N LEU A 144 -10.54 -12.13 4.44
CA LEU A 144 -10.37 -10.69 4.64
C LEU A 144 -9.42 -10.39 5.82
N ALA A 145 -9.64 -11.01 6.97
CA ALA A 145 -8.79 -10.79 8.15
C ALA A 145 -7.34 -11.19 7.88
N VAL A 146 -7.12 -12.34 7.24
CA VAL A 146 -5.77 -12.88 6.94
C VAL A 146 -5.00 -12.01 5.94
N VAL A 147 -5.67 -11.36 4.99
CA VAL A 147 -4.96 -10.45 4.09
C VAL A 147 -4.81 -9.06 4.71
N LEU A 148 -5.80 -8.54 5.43
CA LEU A 148 -5.81 -7.15 5.88
C LEU A 148 -4.97 -6.93 7.14
N VAL A 149 -5.07 -7.81 8.14
CA VAL A 149 -4.40 -7.57 9.44
C VAL A 149 -2.88 -7.62 9.33
N PRO A 150 -2.24 -8.66 8.78
CA PRO A 150 -0.78 -8.71 8.70
C PRO A 150 -0.20 -7.64 7.77
N THR A 151 -0.86 -7.39 6.62
CA THR A 151 -0.38 -6.38 5.68
C THR A 151 -0.50 -4.97 6.25
N THR A 152 -1.57 -4.67 7.02
CA THR A 152 -1.70 -3.40 7.74
C THR A 152 -0.60 -3.26 8.78
N ALA A 153 -0.31 -4.29 9.57
CA ALA A 153 0.76 -4.26 10.57
C ALA A 153 2.14 -4.00 9.91
N ALA A 154 2.43 -4.67 8.79
CA ALA A 154 3.68 -4.48 8.06
C ALA A 154 3.79 -3.07 7.45
N LEU A 155 2.68 -2.51 6.94
CA LEU A 155 2.64 -1.13 6.45
C LEU A 155 2.87 -0.12 7.58
N LEU A 156 2.23 -0.29 8.73
CA LEU A 156 2.41 0.59 9.88
C LEU A 156 3.84 0.56 10.40
N TYR A 157 4.46 -0.63 10.47
CA TYR A 157 5.87 -0.77 10.82
C TYR A 157 6.77 -0.03 9.83
N ARG A 158 6.52 -0.19 8.54
CA ARG A 158 7.29 0.51 7.49
C ARG A 158 7.11 2.03 7.57
N ILE A 159 5.89 2.52 7.75
CA ILE A 159 5.60 3.94 7.97
C ILE A 159 6.38 4.48 9.18
N HIS A 160 6.41 3.73 10.29
CA HIS A 160 7.16 4.13 11.47
C HIS A 160 8.65 4.31 11.18
N VAL A 161 9.27 3.36 10.47
CA VAL A 161 10.69 3.45 10.08
C VAL A 161 10.92 4.63 9.14
N GLU A 162 10.04 4.84 8.15
CA GLU A 162 10.14 5.94 7.19
C GLU A 162 10.00 7.32 7.88
N GLU A 163 9.08 7.46 8.84
CA GLU A 163 8.90 8.72 9.57
C GLU A 163 10.10 9.07 10.46
N ILE A 164 10.79 8.07 11.03
CA ILE A 164 12.04 8.33 11.78
C ILE A 164 13.08 8.93 10.84
N GLU A 165 13.27 8.35 9.67
CA GLU A 165 14.26 8.82 8.68
C GLU A 165 13.89 10.21 8.12
N LEU A 166 12.59 10.48 7.93
CA LEU A 166 12.12 11.80 7.50
C LEU A 166 12.33 12.86 8.58
N HIS A 167 12.09 12.53 9.84
CA HIS A 167 12.40 13.41 10.97
C HIS A 167 13.91 13.70 11.11
N ASP A 168 14.74 12.68 10.96
CA ASP A 168 16.20 12.82 11.01
C ASP A 168 16.74 13.72 9.88
N ALA A 169 16.10 13.66 8.70
CA ALA A 169 16.56 14.38 7.53
C ALA A 169 16.05 15.83 7.44
N PHE A 170 14.78 16.06 7.78
CA PHE A 170 14.11 17.34 7.58
C PHE A 170 13.81 18.09 8.88
N GLY A 171 14.02 17.48 10.04
CA GLY A 171 13.92 18.12 11.36
C GLY A 171 12.60 18.88 11.58
N ALA A 172 12.73 20.18 11.87
CA ALA A 172 11.59 21.05 12.17
C ALA A 172 10.57 21.16 11.03
N GLU A 173 11.03 21.11 9.77
CA GLU A 173 10.16 21.20 8.59
C GLU A 173 9.21 20.00 8.51
N TYR A 174 9.71 18.78 8.80
CA TYR A 174 8.85 17.59 8.84
C TYR A 174 7.94 17.58 10.07
N ALA A 175 8.42 18.10 11.22
CA ALA A 175 7.62 18.23 12.43
C ALA A 175 6.39 19.13 12.18
N GLU A 176 6.57 20.29 11.54
CA GLU A 176 5.48 21.18 11.14
C GLU A 176 4.48 20.50 10.20
N TYR A 177 4.98 19.85 9.14
CA TYR A 177 4.15 19.12 8.19
C TYR A 177 3.33 18.02 8.87
N SER A 178 3.94 17.30 9.81
CA SER A 178 3.28 16.20 10.52
C SER A 178 2.15 16.66 11.46
N GLN A 179 2.18 17.90 11.93
CA GLN A 179 1.10 18.49 12.74
C GLN A 179 -0.12 18.86 11.89
N SER A 180 0.09 19.24 10.63
CA SER A 180 -0.98 19.68 9.71
C SER A 180 -1.64 18.55 8.94
N THR A 181 -1.04 17.35 8.91
CA THR A 181 -1.49 16.22 8.08
C THR A 181 -1.67 14.95 8.91
N LYS A 182 -2.57 14.07 8.47
CA LYS A 182 -2.73 12.74 9.07
C LYS A 182 -1.72 11.74 8.48
N ARG A 183 -1.45 10.66 9.21
CA ARG A 183 -0.46 9.67 8.80
C ARG A 183 -0.91 8.84 7.59
N LEU A 184 -2.09 8.23 7.70
CA LEU A 184 -2.58 7.27 6.72
C LEU A 184 -4.07 7.47 6.36
N ILE A 185 -4.95 7.59 7.37
CA ILE A 185 -6.39 7.69 7.16
C ILE A 185 -6.84 9.13 7.37
N PRO A 186 -7.48 9.78 6.34
CA PRO A 186 -7.93 11.16 6.45
C PRO A 186 -8.81 11.39 7.68
N GLY A 187 -8.48 12.40 8.47
CA GLY A 187 -9.24 12.78 9.66
C GLY A 187 -9.06 11.89 10.90
N ILE A 188 -8.45 10.70 10.77
CA ILE A 188 -8.36 9.72 11.88
C ILE A 188 -6.90 9.52 12.32
N TYR A 189 -6.06 9.00 11.42
CA TYR A 189 -4.70 8.53 11.77
C TYR A 189 -3.67 8.94 10.72
#